data_f1b9efb8f8521d06c7530853a134e6fa
#
_entry.id   f1b9efb8f8521d06c7530853a134e6fa
#
_cell.length_a   1.000
_cell.length_b   1.000
_cell.length_c   1.000
_cell.angle_alpha   90.00
_cell.angle_beta   90.00
_cell.angle_gamma   90.00
#
_symmetry.space_group_name_H-M   'P 1'
#
loop_
_entity.id
_entity.type
_entity.pdbx_description
1 polymer ?
#
loop_
_entity_poly.entity_id
_entity_poly.type
_entity_poly.pdbx_seq_one_letter_code
_entity_poly.pdbx_strand_id
1 'polypeptide(L)'
;MPDMITGLWAAMTTPLDAEGHVDHAALVKHGKWLVENGCDGLVPFGTTGEGTSFSAREKLAATEALLNAGIPASSIALGTGCPAIPDTITLTRDMMGLGLVHAMILPPYYYRDVSEQGLEDSFAQVIDGVGSERLRVCAYHIPQVSGVPVPAAALGRLRRRYGAIMAGVKDSTGDFESFRAFRREAPEIGTLVGAETLIARAMDEGGVGTICGMVNLVPQLVRAMLQGHDGTADMEAACATLEAPFIPTLKAVLAAQTGDAAWRNVRAPFRPADPARAARIAAALAAIGSRRAAE
;
A
#
# COMPACT_ATOMS: atom_id res chain seq x y z
N MET A 1 5.94 16.42 -12.35
CA MET A 1 5.48 15.47 -11.31
C MET A 1 6.54 14.39 -11.17
N PRO A 2 6.77 13.83 -9.99
CA PRO A 2 7.73 12.73 -9.87
C PRO A 2 7.30 11.56 -10.75
N ASP A 3 8.24 10.99 -11.49
CA ASP A 3 7.96 9.88 -12.42
C ASP A 3 7.72 8.55 -11.71
N MET A 4 8.01 8.45 -10.41
CA MET A 4 7.81 7.25 -9.59
C MET A 4 7.46 7.60 -8.15
N ILE A 5 6.86 6.67 -7.45
CA ILE A 5 6.64 6.74 -6.00
C ILE A 5 7.99 6.56 -5.30
N THR A 6 8.32 7.45 -4.36
CA THR A 6 9.55 7.39 -3.54
C THR A 6 9.25 7.80 -2.09
N GLY A 7 10.09 7.38 -1.15
CA GLY A 7 9.93 7.73 0.26
C GLY A 7 8.89 6.91 1.02
N LEU A 8 8.19 7.53 1.95
CA LEU A 8 7.23 6.88 2.85
C LEU A 8 5.79 7.04 2.37
N TRP A 9 5.18 5.95 1.91
CA TRP A 9 3.77 5.95 1.52
C TRP A 9 2.96 5.02 2.43
N ALA A 10 1.83 5.51 2.89
CA ALA A 10 0.95 4.73 3.74
C ALA A 10 0.09 3.76 2.92
N ALA A 11 0.22 2.45 3.13
CA ALA A 11 -0.84 1.51 2.79
C ALA A 11 -2.01 1.79 3.74
N MET A 12 -2.82 2.80 3.38
CA MET A 12 -3.81 3.41 4.24
C MET A 12 -4.95 2.45 4.53
N THR A 13 -5.33 2.32 5.81
CA THR A 13 -6.52 1.55 6.21
C THR A 13 -7.79 2.36 5.98
N THR A 14 -8.92 1.68 5.77
CA THR A 14 -10.21 2.30 5.44
C THR A 14 -11.16 2.27 6.63
N PRO A 15 -11.51 3.43 7.23
CA PRO A 15 -12.51 3.48 8.30
C PRO A 15 -13.91 3.25 7.75
N LEU A 16 -14.76 2.58 8.55
CA LEU A 16 -16.14 2.28 8.20
C LEU A 16 -17.08 2.79 9.29
N ASP A 17 -18.27 3.24 8.87
CA ASP A 17 -19.38 3.50 9.76
C ASP A 17 -20.01 2.20 10.32
N ALA A 18 -21.05 2.31 11.10
CA ALA A 18 -21.75 1.17 11.71
C ALA A 18 -22.48 0.30 10.67
N GLU A 19 -22.83 0.86 9.54
CA GLU A 19 -23.52 0.21 8.42
C GLU A 19 -22.53 -0.44 7.43
N GLY A 20 -21.21 -0.23 7.64
CA GLY A 20 -20.13 -0.78 6.80
C GLY A 20 -19.84 0.04 5.54
N HIS A 21 -20.30 1.29 5.45
CA HIS A 21 -19.90 2.22 4.39
C HIS A 21 -18.58 2.90 4.77
N VAL A 22 -17.88 3.46 3.78
CA VAL A 22 -16.68 4.25 4.04
C VAL A 22 -17.04 5.51 4.83
N ASP A 23 -16.46 5.67 6.01
CA ASP A 23 -16.52 6.93 6.75
C ASP A 23 -15.51 7.92 6.15
N HIS A 24 -15.99 8.77 5.25
CA HIS A 24 -15.16 9.75 4.54
C HIS A 24 -14.55 10.79 5.50
N ALA A 25 -15.23 11.15 6.58
CA ALA A 25 -14.71 12.13 7.54
C ALA A 25 -13.53 11.54 8.32
N ALA A 26 -13.68 10.31 8.82
CA ALA A 26 -12.60 9.60 9.50
C ALA A 26 -11.45 9.27 8.53
N LEU A 27 -11.74 8.93 7.27
CA LEU A 27 -10.73 8.69 6.23
C LEU A 27 -9.87 9.95 5.99
N VAL A 28 -10.50 11.09 5.80
CA VAL A 28 -9.81 12.38 5.62
C VAL A 28 -8.98 12.74 6.84
N LYS A 29 -9.55 12.61 8.04
CA LYS A 29 -8.81 12.86 9.30
C LYS A 29 -7.57 12.00 9.40
N HIS A 30 -7.69 10.70 9.10
CA HIS A 30 -6.56 9.78 9.16
C HIS A 30 -5.52 10.07 8.06
N GLY A 31 -5.97 10.38 6.84
CA GLY A 31 -5.07 10.76 5.74
C GLY A 31 -4.24 12.01 6.07
N LYS A 32 -4.85 13.04 6.64
CA LYS A 32 -4.15 14.24 7.12
C LYS A 32 -3.16 13.89 8.22
N TRP A 33 -3.58 13.09 9.20
CA TRP A 33 -2.69 12.64 10.28
C TRP A 33 -1.47 11.89 9.73
N LEU A 34 -1.63 11.01 8.75
CA LEU A 34 -0.51 10.30 8.11
C LEU A 34 0.48 11.27 7.46
N VAL A 35 -0.01 12.25 6.71
CA VAL A 35 0.83 13.28 6.07
C VAL A 35 1.55 14.14 7.13
N GLU A 36 0.85 14.59 8.16
CA GLU A 36 1.42 15.37 9.28
C GLU A 36 2.47 14.56 10.05
N ASN A 37 2.36 13.23 10.08
CA ASN A 37 3.34 12.33 10.70
C ASN A 37 4.40 11.82 9.71
N GLY A 38 4.58 12.51 8.59
CA GLY A 38 5.72 12.38 7.70
C GLY A 38 5.52 11.43 6.53
N CYS A 39 4.30 10.97 6.21
CA CYS A 39 4.07 10.25 4.96
C CYS A 39 4.19 11.21 3.77
N ASP A 40 4.93 10.79 2.74
CA ASP A 40 5.05 11.50 1.47
C ASP A 40 3.80 11.29 0.59
N GLY A 41 3.05 10.21 0.86
CA GLY A 41 1.80 9.95 0.16
C GLY A 41 0.98 8.83 0.77
N LEU A 42 -0.20 8.63 0.18
CA LEU A 42 -1.24 7.70 0.61
C LEU A 42 -1.55 6.70 -0.49
N VAL A 43 -1.74 5.44 -0.11
CA VAL A 43 -2.20 4.36 -0.99
C VAL A 43 -3.49 3.78 -0.40
N PRO A 44 -4.64 4.44 -0.59
CA PRO A 44 -5.93 3.89 -0.19
C PRO A 44 -6.28 2.66 -1.03
N PHE A 45 -7.09 1.77 -0.44
CA PHE A 45 -7.63 0.58 -1.10
C PHE A 45 -6.58 -0.41 -1.65
N GLY A 46 -5.37 -0.43 -1.04
CA GLY A 46 -4.49 -1.59 -1.10
C GLY A 46 -5.00 -2.72 -0.19
N THR A 47 -4.16 -3.73 0.07
CA THR A 47 -4.52 -4.87 0.95
C THR A 47 -4.89 -4.38 2.37
N THR A 48 -4.09 -3.50 2.97
CA THR A 48 -4.35 -2.92 4.29
C THR A 48 -5.65 -2.11 4.33
N GLY A 49 -6.02 -1.51 3.22
CA GLY A 49 -7.25 -0.75 3.05
C GLY A 49 -8.46 -1.60 2.65
N GLU A 50 -8.39 -2.93 2.75
CA GLU A 50 -9.48 -3.86 2.37
C GLU A 50 -9.94 -3.68 0.92
N GLY A 51 -9.03 -3.29 0.01
CA GLY A 51 -9.37 -2.78 -1.33
C GLY A 51 -10.20 -3.71 -2.20
N THR A 52 -10.11 -5.03 -2.00
CA THR A 52 -10.93 -6.02 -2.72
C THR A 52 -12.38 -6.13 -2.19
N SER A 53 -12.68 -5.48 -1.07
CA SER A 53 -14.02 -5.43 -0.46
C SER A 53 -14.83 -4.19 -0.87
N PHE A 54 -14.28 -3.32 -1.72
CA PHE A 54 -14.92 -2.06 -2.15
C PHE A 54 -15.14 -2.02 -3.66
N SER A 55 -16.29 -1.50 -4.05
CA SER A 55 -16.60 -1.20 -5.45
C SER A 55 -15.73 -0.06 -5.99
N ALA A 56 -15.60 0.02 -7.31
CA ALA A 56 -14.91 1.14 -7.98
C ALA A 56 -15.50 2.50 -7.58
N ARG A 57 -16.83 2.60 -7.48
CA ARG A 57 -17.53 3.84 -7.07
C ARG A 57 -17.14 4.29 -5.66
N GLU A 58 -17.06 3.36 -4.71
CA GLU A 58 -16.66 3.69 -3.32
C GLU A 58 -15.20 4.15 -3.26
N LYS A 59 -14.31 3.49 -4.00
CA LYS A 59 -12.89 3.87 -4.08
C LYS A 59 -12.73 5.28 -4.64
N LEU A 60 -13.44 5.62 -5.72
CA LEU A 60 -13.41 6.95 -6.34
C LEU A 60 -13.98 8.01 -5.42
N ALA A 61 -15.15 7.78 -4.81
CA ALA A 61 -15.78 8.74 -3.90
C ALA A 61 -14.89 9.04 -2.67
N ALA A 62 -14.25 8.01 -2.10
CA ALA A 62 -13.32 8.18 -1.00
C ALA A 62 -12.04 8.92 -1.41
N THR A 63 -11.52 8.65 -2.61
CA THR A 63 -10.38 9.37 -3.18
C THR A 63 -10.71 10.85 -3.42
N GLU A 64 -11.90 11.13 -3.96
CA GLU A 64 -12.40 12.49 -4.13
C GLU A 64 -12.53 13.24 -2.80
N ALA A 65 -12.97 12.56 -1.72
CA ALA A 65 -13.02 13.16 -0.40
C ALA A 65 -11.62 13.57 0.11
N LEU A 66 -10.59 12.76 -0.13
CA LEU A 66 -9.19 13.10 0.21
C LEU A 66 -8.71 14.33 -0.59
N LEU A 67 -9.00 14.37 -1.90
CA LEU A 67 -8.64 15.50 -2.77
C LEU A 67 -9.34 16.80 -2.34
N ASN A 68 -10.64 16.75 -2.08
CA ASN A 68 -11.43 17.89 -1.61
C ASN A 68 -10.98 18.41 -0.24
N ALA A 69 -10.36 17.55 0.56
CA ALA A 69 -9.75 17.93 1.84
C ALA A 69 -8.36 18.58 1.70
N GLY A 70 -7.85 18.73 0.47
CA GLY A 70 -6.58 19.38 0.16
C GLY A 70 -5.37 18.45 0.08
N ILE A 71 -5.55 17.12 0.11
CA ILE A 71 -4.43 16.19 -0.13
C ILE A 71 -4.11 16.21 -1.63
N PRO A 72 -2.86 16.53 -2.03
CA PRO A 72 -2.53 16.66 -3.45
C PRO A 72 -2.71 15.34 -4.21
N ALA A 73 -3.20 15.40 -5.44
CA ALA A 73 -3.32 14.23 -6.31
C ALA A 73 -1.98 13.53 -6.56
N SER A 74 -0.86 14.27 -6.54
CA SER A 74 0.48 13.73 -6.66
C SER A 74 0.94 12.90 -5.44
N SER A 75 0.26 13.05 -4.29
CA SER A 75 0.50 12.30 -3.06
C SER A 75 -0.51 11.16 -2.84
N ILE A 76 -1.27 10.79 -3.87
CA ILE A 76 -2.20 9.65 -3.79
C ILE A 76 -1.88 8.66 -4.91
N ALA A 77 -1.73 7.38 -4.55
CA ALA A 77 -1.66 6.26 -5.49
C ALA A 77 -2.83 5.31 -5.20
N LEU A 78 -3.74 5.14 -6.16
CA LEU A 78 -4.93 4.33 -5.95
C LEU A 78 -4.68 2.85 -6.28
N GLY A 79 -5.18 1.94 -5.44
CA GLY A 79 -5.26 0.52 -5.73
C GLY A 79 -6.35 0.22 -6.77
N THR A 80 -5.98 0.09 -8.04
CA THR A 80 -6.93 -0.10 -9.15
C THR A 80 -7.01 -1.52 -9.69
N GLY A 81 -6.10 -2.42 -9.26
CA GLY A 81 -6.08 -3.80 -9.72
C GLY A 81 -7.35 -4.57 -9.37
N CYS A 82 -8.02 -5.12 -10.38
CA CYS A 82 -9.20 -5.97 -10.30
C CYS A 82 -8.92 -7.32 -10.98
N PRO A 83 -9.70 -8.39 -10.69
CA PRO A 83 -9.56 -9.65 -11.41
C PRO A 83 -9.85 -9.50 -12.90
N ALA A 84 -10.82 -8.68 -13.28
CA ALA A 84 -11.17 -8.38 -14.65
C ALA A 84 -10.34 -7.20 -15.19
N ILE A 85 -9.61 -7.41 -16.28
CA ILE A 85 -8.80 -6.37 -16.93
C ILE A 85 -9.65 -5.14 -17.34
N PRO A 86 -10.86 -5.29 -17.92
CA PRO A 86 -11.70 -4.13 -18.25
C PRO A 86 -12.05 -3.25 -17.02
N ASP A 87 -12.27 -3.86 -15.86
CA ASP A 87 -12.56 -3.13 -14.63
C ASP A 87 -11.33 -2.35 -14.14
N THR A 88 -10.13 -2.98 -14.24
CA THR A 88 -8.86 -2.30 -13.94
C THR A 88 -8.64 -1.10 -14.86
N ILE A 89 -8.90 -1.24 -16.18
CA ILE A 89 -8.79 -0.15 -17.16
C ILE A 89 -9.76 0.99 -16.80
N THR A 90 -11.03 0.67 -16.57
CA THR A 90 -12.07 1.65 -16.25
C THR A 90 -11.73 2.42 -14.98
N LEU A 91 -11.45 1.70 -13.88
CA LEU A 91 -11.12 2.33 -12.60
C LEU A 91 -9.84 3.18 -12.70
N THR A 92 -8.84 2.75 -13.49
CA THR A 92 -7.61 3.52 -13.68
C THR A 92 -7.87 4.79 -14.50
N ARG A 93 -8.73 4.74 -15.54
CA ARG A 93 -9.15 5.94 -16.28
C ARG A 93 -9.91 6.92 -15.39
N ASP A 94 -10.86 6.42 -14.60
CA ASP A 94 -11.66 7.26 -13.70
C ASP A 94 -10.78 7.92 -12.62
N MET A 95 -9.83 7.18 -12.06
CA MET A 95 -8.81 7.72 -11.15
C MET A 95 -8.02 8.87 -11.80
N MET A 96 -7.60 8.67 -13.06
CA MET A 96 -6.89 9.73 -13.81
C MET A 96 -7.78 10.93 -14.10
N GLY A 97 -9.09 10.73 -14.25
CA GLY A 97 -10.09 11.80 -14.35
C GLY A 97 -10.14 12.69 -13.10
N LEU A 98 -9.83 12.15 -11.93
CA LEU A 98 -9.65 12.89 -10.68
C LEU A 98 -8.27 13.60 -10.55
N GLY A 99 -7.41 13.47 -11.55
CA GLY A 99 -6.08 14.10 -11.58
C GLY A 99 -4.94 13.26 -11.02
N LEU A 100 -5.19 12.04 -10.53
CA LEU A 100 -4.14 11.13 -10.10
C LEU A 100 -3.40 10.58 -11.31
N VAL A 101 -2.13 10.19 -11.10
CA VAL A 101 -1.31 9.53 -12.13
C VAL A 101 -0.77 8.18 -11.66
N HIS A 102 -0.66 7.95 -10.35
CA HIS A 102 -0.09 6.75 -9.79
C HIS A 102 -1.17 5.68 -9.55
N ALA A 103 -1.08 4.56 -10.28
CA ALA A 103 -1.93 3.39 -10.10
C ALA A 103 -1.13 2.24 -9.48
N MET A 104 -1.55 1.71 -8.34
CA MET A 104 -1.00 0.47 -7.78
C MET A 104 -1.83 -0.70 -8.27
N ILE A 105 -1.23 -1.57 -9.09
CA ILE A 105 -1.93 -2.61 -9.83
C ILE A 105 -1.45 -4.00 -9.40
N LEU A 106 -2.36 -4.80 -8.82
CA LEU A 106 -2.18 -6.25 -8.70
C LEU A 106 -2.28 -6.90 -10.09
N PRO A 107 -1.52 -7.98 -10.37
CA PRO A 107 -1.84 -8.82 -11.53
C PRO A 107 -3.27 -9.38 -11.36
N PRO A 108 -3.95 -9.80 -12.44
CA PRO A 108 -5.22 -10.51 -12.33
C PRO A 108 -5.05 -11.70 -11.39
N TYR A 109 -5.83 -11.74 -10.33
CA TYR A 109 -5.84 -12.80 -9.33
C TYR A 109 -7.07 -13.69 -9.50
N TYR A 110 -7.12 -14.85 -8.84
CA TYR A 110 -8.07 -15.94 -8.96
C TYR A 110 -7.52 -17.10 -9.80
N TYR A 111 -7.10 -16.88 -11.06
CA TYR A 111 -6.41 -17.88 -11.87
C TYR A 111 -4.92 -17.90 -11.52
N ARG A 112 -4.43 -19.00 -10.92
CA ARG A 112 -3.08 -19.05 -10.32
C ARG A 112 -2.02 -19.61 -11.24
N ASP A 113 -2.37 -20.61 -12.06
CA ASP A 113 -1.43 -21.33 -12.94
C ASP A 113 -1.35 -20.63 -14.31
N VAL A 114 -1.00 -19.34 -14.28
CA VAL A 114 -0.87 -18.53 -15.48
C VAL A 114 0.60 -18.38 -15.90
N SER A 115 0.85 -18.27 -17.19
CA SER A 115 2.20 -18.09 -17.71
C SER A 115 2.74 -16.69 -17.42
N GLU A 116 4.07 -16.55 -17.37
CA GLU A 116 4.73 -15.25 -17.27
C GLU A 116 4.31 -14.31 -18.41
N GLN A 117 4.19 -14.84 -19.63
CA GLN A 117 3.74 -14.05 -20.80
C GLN A 117 2.30 -13.57 -20.59
N GLY A 118 1.39 -14.39 -20.07
CA GLY A 118 0.02 -13.97 -19.78
C GLY A 118 -0.06 -12.86 -18.73
N LEU A 119 0.84 -12.87 -17.74
CA LEU A 119 0.94 -11.80 -16.75
C LEU A 119 1.48 -10.50 -17.38
N GLU A 120 2.52 -10.60 -18.21
CA GLU A 120 3.03 -9.44 -18.97
C GLU A 120 1.95 -8.85 -19.86
N ASP A 121 1.24 -9.70 -20.62
CA ASP A 121 0.15 -9.28 -21.51
C ASP A 121 -0.98 -8.60 -20.74
N SER A 122 -1.25 -9.03 -19.50
CA SER A 122 -2.28 -8.40 -18.66
C SER A 122 -1.94 -6.96 -18.29
N PHE A 123 -0.69 -6.68 -17.90
CA PHE A 123 -0.23 -5.30 -17.66
C PHE A 123 -0.22 -4.49 -18.95
N ALA A 124 0.23 -5.08 -20.06
CA ALA A 124 0.24 -4.43 -21.36
C ALA A 124 -1.18 -4.03 -21.79
N GLN A 125 -2.17 -4.92 -21.66
CA GLN A 125 -3.57 -4.63 -21.97
C GLN A 125 -4.14 -3.49 -21.10
N VAL A 126 -3.77 -3.44 -19.82
CA VAL A 126 -4.18 -2.33 -18.94
C VAL A 126 -3.57 -1.01 -19.41
N ILE A 127 -2.26 -0.97 -19.68
CA ILE A 127 -1.57 0.25 -20.11
C ILE A 127 -2.11 0.73 -21.46
N ASP A 128 -2.21 -0.16 -22.44
CA ASP A 128 -2.75 0.13 -23.78
C ASP A 128 -4.22 0.56 -23.68
N GLY A 129 -5.01 -0.14 -22.84
CA GLY A 129 -6.41 0.16 -22.60
C GLY A 129 -6.62 1.52 -21.94
N VAL A 130 -5.81 1.93 -20.98
CA VAL A 130 -5.88 3.27 -20.37
C VAL A 130 -5.50 4.35 -21.38
N GLY A 131 -4.45 4.12 -22.18
CA GLY A 131 -4.09 4.96 -23.31
C GLY A 131 -3.59 6.35 -22.91
N SER A 132 -2.85 6.49 -21.81
CA SER A 132 -2.34 7.77 -21.32
C SER A 132 -0.85 7.71 -20.98
N GLU A 133 -0.07 8.59 -21.59
CA GLU A 133 1.36 8.74 -21.26
C GLU A 133 1.64 9.30 -19.86
N ARG A 134 0.61 9.89 -19.23
CA ARG A 134 0.70 10.39 -17.85
C ARG A 134 0.57 9.30 -16.80
N LEU A 135 0.08 8.10 -17.16
CA LEU A 135 -0.07 6.98 -16.24
C LEU A 135 1.29 6.57 -15.67
N ARG A 136 1.32 6.26 -14.39
CA ARG A 136 2.47 5.70 -13.66
C ARG A 136 2.02 4.45 -12.91
N VAL A 137 2.39 3.30 -13.44
CA VAL A 137 2.03 1.99 -12.88
C VAL A 137 3.09 1.57 -11.86
N CYS A 138 2.65 1.30 -10.64
CA CYS A 138 3.39 0.56 -9.65
C CYS A 138 2.79 -0.86 -9.57
N ALA A 139 3.48 -1.85 -10.08
CA ALA A 139 3.04 -3.24 -9.98
C ALA A 139 3.09 -3.70 -8.52
N TYR A 140 2.10 -4.47 -8.09
CA TYR A 140 2.02 -4.93 -6.71
C TYR A 140 2.28 -6.43 -6.61
N HIS A 141 3.43 -6.79 -6.06
CA HIS A 141 3.88 -8.16 -5.85
C HIS A 141 3.61 -8.61 -4.42
N ILE A 142 2.57 -9.46 -4.25
CA ILE A 142 2.14 -10.04 -2.98
C ILE A 142 1.55 -11.45 -3.19
N PRO A 143 2.32 -12.39 -3.75
CA PRO A 143 1.80 -13.70 -4.18
C PRO A 143 1.22 -14.54 -3.05
N GLN A 144 1.70 -14.38 -1.81
CA GLN A 144 1.16 -15.07 -0.64
C GLN A 144 -0.29 -14.69 -0.32
N VAL A 145 -0.78 -13.56 -0.85
CA VAL A 145 -2.17 -13.09 -0.69
C VAL A 145 -2.94 -13.19 -2.01
N SER A 146 -2.37 -12.67 -3.11
CA SER A 146 -3.02 -12.67 -4.42
C SER A 146 -3.03 -14.05 -5.08
N GLY A 147 -2.12 -14.94 -4.69
CA GLY A 147 -1.90 -16.23 -5.32
C GLY A 147 -1.18 -16.15 -6.68
N VAL A 148 -0.82 -14.95 -7.13
CA VAL A 148 -0.21 -14.70 -8.44
C VAL A 148 1.01 -13.80 -8.28
N PRO A 149 2.21 -14.22 -8.75
CA PRO A 149 3.41 -13.40 -8.69
C PRO A 149 3.40 -12.32 -9.78
N VAL A 150 4.23 -11.30 -9.59
CA VAL A 150 4.67 -10.40 -10.67
C VAL A 150 6.07 -10.84 -11.09
N PRO A 151 6.28 -11.36 -12.30
CA PRO A 151 7.61 -11.80 -12.73
C PRO A 151 8.55 -10.61 -12.95
N ALA A 152 9.72 -10.63 -12.33
CA ALA A 152 10.68 -9.52 -12.44
C ALA A 152 11.14 -9.26 -13.88
N ALA A 153 11.42 -10.33 -14.65
CA ALA A 153 11.82 -10.22 -16.06
C ALA A 153 10.71 -9.59 -16.93
N ALA A 154 9.42 -9.91 -16.65
CA ALA A 154 8.29 -9.29 -17.34
C ALA A 154 8.24 -7.78 -17.09
N LEU A 155 8.49 -7.32 -15.85
CA LEU A 155 8.55 -5.90 -15.55
C LEU A 155 9.69 -5.19 -16.31
N GLY A 156 10.84 -5.82 -16.45
CA GLY A 156 11.94 -5.30 -17.28
C GLY A 156 11.53 -5.14 -18.74
N ARG A 157 10.80 -6.11 -19.32
CA ARG A 157 10.28 -6.00 -20.70
C ARG A 157 9.22 -4.91 -20.83
N LEU A 158 8.29 -4.82 -19.86
CA LEU A 158 7.28 -3.77 -19.82
C LEU A 158 7.91 -2.38 -19.70
N ARG A 159 8.94 -2.22 -18.87
CA ARG A 159 9.68 -0.95 -18.77
C ARG A 159 10.31 -0.55 -20.10
N ARG A 160 10.93 -1.49 -20.80
CA ARG A 160 11.49 -1.21 -22.13
C ARG A 160 10.43 -0.83 -23.16
N ARG A 161 9.23 -1.45 -23.08
CA ARG A 161 8.11 -1.19 -24.01
C ARG A 161 7.41 0.13 -23.72
N TYR A 162 7.15 0.45 -22.45
CA TYR A 162 6.27 1.54 -22.04
C TYR A 162 6.98 2.72 -21.35
N GLY A 163 8.29 2.64 -21.22
CA GLY A 163 9.08 3.74 -20.65
C GLY A 163 8.60 4.12 -19.25
N ALA A 164 8.43 5.42 -19.02
CA ALA A 164 8.06 5.97 -17.71
C ALA A 164 6.69 5.52 -17.17
N ILE A 165 5.81 4.96 -18.01
CA ILE A 165 4.51 4.44 -17.58
C ILE A 165 4.71 3.27 -16.61
N MET A 166 5.66 2.35 -16.89
CA MET A 166 6.03 1.30 -15.93
C MET A 166 7.01 1.88 -14.93
N ALA A 167 6.48 2.49 -13.85
CA ALA A 167 7.24 3.35 -12.96
C ALA A 167 7.83 2.63 -11.74
N GLY A 168 7.20 1.57 -11.26
CA GLY A 168 7.65 0.93 -10.03
C GLY A 168 7.09 -0.46 -9.79
N VAL A 169 7.62 -1.08 -8.73
CA VAL A 169 7.09 -2.30 -8.12
C VAL A 169 7.11 -2.16 -6.60
N LYS A 170 6.01 -2.59 -5.96
CA LYS A 170 5.96 -2.82 -4.52
C LYS A 170 6.12 -4.31 -4.27
N ASP A 171 7.19 -4.70 -3.61
CA ASP A 171 7.43 -6.08 -3.17
C ASP A 171 7.04 -6.25 -1.70
N SER A 172 6.01 -7.06 -1.45
CA SER A 172 5.50 -7.40 -0.11
C SER A 172 5.70 -8.87 0.26
N THR A 173 6.58 -9.59 -0.42
CA THR A 173 6.82 -11.02 -0.14
C THR A 173 7.47 -11.25 1.23
N GLY A 174 8.30 -10.33 1.70
CA GLY A 174 9.22 -10.57 2.82
C GLY A 174 10.45 -11.40 2.43
N ASP A 175 10.56 -11.82 1.17
CA ASP A 175 11.75 -12.47 0.62
C ASP A 175 12.67 -11.45 -0.04
N PHE A 176 13.85 -11.26 0.54
CA PHE A 176 14.79 -10.25 0.04
C PHE A 176 15.41 -10.59 -1.33
N GLU A 177 15.45 -11.87 -1.70
CA GLU A 177 15.90 -12.27 -3.04
C GLU A 177 14.88 -11.87 -4.12
N SER A 178 13.59 -11.82 -3.80
CA SER A 178 12.56 -11.24 -4.66
C SER A 178 12.83 -9.75 -4.93
N PHE A 179 13.11 -8.98 -3.88
CA PHE A 179 13.51 -7.56 -4.01
C PHE A 179 14.73 -7.39 -4.92
N ARG A 180 15.79 -8.20 -4.70
CA ARG A 180 17.00 -8.18 -5.55
C ARG A 180 16.72 -8.56 -6.99
N ALA A 181 15.80 -9.50 -7.22
CA ALA A 181 15.42 -9.88 -8.58
C ALA A 181 14.79 -8.70 -9.34
N PHE A 182 13.90 -7.93 -8.71
CA PHE A 182 13.34 -6.71 -9.32
C PHE A 182 14.43 -5.67 -9.59
N ARG A 183 15.35 -5.45 -8.66
CA ARG A 183 16.48 -4.52 -8.85
C ARG A 183 17.40 -4.92 -10.01
N ARG A 184 17.59 -6.22 -10.22
CA ARG A 184 18.45 -6.75 -11.29
C ARG A 184 17.76 -6.72 -12.66
N GLU A 185 16.50 -7.17 -12.71
CA GLU A 185 15.79 -7.35 -14.00
C GLU A 185 15.16 -6.06 -14.54
N ALA A 186 14.85 -5.11 -13.65
CA ALA A 186 14.22 -3.83 -13.97
C ALA A 186 14.87 -2.67 -13.18
N PRO A 187 16.17 -2.40 -13.34
CA PRO A 187 16.90 -1.42 -12.53
C PRO A 187 16.40 0.03 -12.68
N GLU A 188 15.67 0.31 -13.77
CA GLU A 188 15.15 1.65 -14.09
C GLU A 188 13.80 1.96 -13.46
N ILE A 189 13.13 0.97 -12.80
CA ILE A 189 11.89 1.21 -12.07
C ILE A 189 12.16 1.37 -10.58
N GLY A 190 11.30 2.13 -9.89
CA GLY A 190 11.36 2.25 -8.45
C GLY A 190 10.98 0.94 -7.75
N THR A 191 11.90 0.33 -7.00
CA THR A 191 11.57 -0.84 -6.18
C THR A 191 11.28 -0.39 -4.76
N LEU A 192 10.02 -0.59 -4.33
CA LEU A 192 9.52 -0.27 -2.99
C LEU A 192 9.34 -1.56 -2.19
N VAL A 193 9.73 -1.53 -0.92
CA VAL A 193 9.51 -2.65 -0.01
C VAL A 193 8.17 -2.48 0.73
N GLY A 194 7.42 -3.58 0.84
CA GLY A 194 6.16 -3.60 1.60
C GLY A 194 6.27 -4.34 2.93
N ALA A 195 7.36 -5.11 3.13
CA ALA A 195 7.66 -5.79 4.39
C ALA A 195 8.50 -4.88 5.27
N GLU A 196 7.94 -4.45 6.38
CA GLU A 196 8.49 -3.38 7.23
C GLU A 196 9.86 -3.72 7.82
N THR A 197 10.10 -4.97 8.18
CA THR A 197 11.37 -5.44 8.74
C THR A 197 12.55 -5.39 7.76
N LEU A 198 12.24 -5.23 6.47
CA LEU A 198 13.25 -5.17 5.40
C LEU A 198 13.57 -3.73 4.94
N ILE A 199 12.94 -2.70 5.54
CA ILE A 199 13.07 -1.30 5.06
C ILE A 199 14.52 -0.85 5.05
N ALA A 200 15.24 -0.97 6.16
CA ALA A 200 16.64 -0.50 6.25
C ALA A 200 17.51 -1.20 5.18
N ARG A 201 17.43 -2.52 5.11
CA ARG A 201 18.19 -3.31 4.14
C ARG A 201 17.84 -2.97 2.70
N ALA A 202 16.56 -2.71 2.41
CA ALA A 202 16.11 -2.34 1.07
C ALA A 202 16.67 -0.96 0.66
N MET A 203 16.74 -0.01 1.58
CA MET A 203 17.35 1.30 1.32
C MET A 203 18.84 1.19 1.03
N ASP A 204 19.58 0.38 1.80
CA ASP A 204 21.01 0.14 1.58
C ASP A 204 21.29 -0.48 0.21
N GLU A 205 20.38 -1.30 -0.33
CA GLU A 205 20.50 -1.94 -1.64
C GLU A 205 19.77 -1.18 -2.77
N GLY A 206 19.51 0.11 -2.58
CA GLY A 206 19.00 1.01 -3.62
C GLY A 206 17.49 0.96 -3.83
N GLY A 207 16.73 0.53 -2.84
CA GLY A 207 15.29 0.75 -2.79
C GLY A 207 14.96 2.23 -2.77
N VAL A 208 13.79 2.59 -3.28
CA VAL A 208 13.40 4.00 -3.39
C VAL A 208 12.42 4.44 -2.30
N GLY A 209 11.98 3.53 -1.44
CA GLY A 209 11.04 3.82 -0.37
C GLY A 209 10.23 2.60 0.07
N THR A 210 9.15 2.86 0.79
CA THR A 210 8.23 1.84 1.27
C THR A 210 6.78 2.23 1.07
N ILE A 211 5.93 1.22 0.84
CA ILE A 211 4.47 1.32 0.96
C ILE A 211 4.04 0.25 1.96
N CYS A 212 3.79 0.62 3.21
CA CYS A 212 3.62 -0.34 4.29
C CYS A 212 2.40 -0.08 5.17
N GLY A 213 1.97 -1.10 5.91
CA GLY A 213 0.80 -1.05 6.79
C GLY A 213 1.09 -0.50 8.17
N MET A 214 2.27 -0.80 8.74
CA MET A 214 2.66 -0.37 10.08
C MET A 214 2.72 1.14 10.25
N VAL A 215 2.88 1.89 9.17
CA VAL A 215 2.85 3.36 9.19
C VAL A 215 1.52 3.93 9.74
N ASN A 216 0.41 3.18 9.66
CA ASN A 216 -0.84 3.57 10.28
C ASN A 216 -0.78 3.60 11.82
N LEU A 217 0.21 2.94 12.43
CA LEU A 217 0.35 2.79 13.88
C LEU A 217 1.63 3.44 14.44
N VAL A 218 2.74 3.34 13.71
CA VAL A 218 4.08 3.75 14.15
C VAL A 218 4.85 4.51 13.04
N PRO A 219 4.29 5.61 12.51
CA PRO A 219 4.87 6.33 11.37
C PRO A 219 6.29 6.85 11.63
N GLN A 220 6.58 7.28 12.86
CA GLN A 220 7.89 7.81 13.23
C GLN A 220 8.98 6.74 13.17
N LEU A 221 8.68 5.49 13.58
CA LEU A 221 9.62 4.37 13.49
C LEU A 221 9.93 4.06 12.02
N VAL A 222 8.90 3.99 11.16
CA VAL A 222 9.09 3.75 9.72
C VAL A 222 9.90 4.87 9.07
N ARG A 223 9.60 6.13 9.39
CA ARG A 223 10.34 7.29 8.88
C ARG A 223 11.80 7.26 9.29
N ALA A 224 12.09 6.94 10.56
CA ALA A 224 13.46 6.85 11.06
C ALA A 224 14.26 5.76 10.29
N MET A 225 13.67 4.59 10.06
CA MET A 225 14.31 3.52 9.30
C MET A 225 14.62 3.93 7.86
N LEU A 226 13.72 4.67 7.21
CA LEU A 226 13.96 5.22 5.86
C LEU A 226 15.09 6.26 5.82
N GLN A 227 15.33 6.94 6.93
CA GLN A 227 16.42 7.92 7.09
C GLN A 227 17.75 7.28 7.49
N GLY A 228 17.82 5.96 7.53
CA GLY A 228 19.04 5.22 7.87
C GLY A 228 19.27 5.04 9.37
N HIS A 229 18.29 5.37 10.23
CA HIS A 229 18.38 5.05 11.65
C HIS A 229 18.03 3.59 11.89
N ASP A 230 18.79 2.92 12.75
CA ASP A 230 18.47 1.55 13.12
C ASP A 230 17.15 1.49 13.89
N GLY A 231 16.25 0.68 13.41
CA GLY A 231 14.91 0.47 13.96
C GLY A 231 14.42 -0.94 13.69
N THR A 232 15.27 -1.80 13.15
CA THR A 232 14.90 -3.14 12.68
C THR A 232 14.38 -4.00 13.83
N ALA A 233 15.08 -4.06 14.96
CA ALA A 233 14.64 -4.85 16.12
C ALA A 233 13.30 -4.33 16.71
N ASP A 234 13.11 -3.02 16.77
CA ASP A 234 11.85 -2.42 17.23
C ASP A 234 10.71 -2.71 16.24
N MET A 235 10.99 -2.68 14.94
CA MET A 235 10.00 -3.01 13.91
C MET A 235 9.64 -4.50 13.94
N GLU A 236 10.61 -5.39 14.12
CA GLU A 236 10.36 -6.82 14.30
C GLU A 236 9.49 -7.08 15.54
N ALA A 237 9.78 -6.43 16.66
CA ALA A 237 8.98 -6.52 17.86
C ALA A 237 7.56 -5.97 17.64
N ALA A 238 7.41 -4.84 16.93
CA ALA A 238 6.12 -4.26 16.60
C ALA A 238 5.31 -5.18 15.68
N CYS A 239 5.90 -5.70 14.61
CA CYS A 239 5.24 -6.62 13.68
C CYS A 239 4.82 -7.93 14.38
N ALA A 240 5.64 -8.47 15.27
CA ALA A 240 5.33 -9.68 16.03
C ALA A 240 4.10 -9.55 16.93
N THR A 241 3.71 -8.33 17.32
CA THR A 241 2.47 -8.10 18.08
C THR A 241 1.21 -8.19 17.25
N LEU A 242 1.34 -7.92 15.91
CA LEU A 242 0.20 -7.86 14.97
C LEU A 242 -0.02 -9.21 14.30
N GLU A 243 -0.44 -10.21 15.07
CA GLU A 243 -0.78 -11.53 14.54
C GLU A 243 -1.99 -11.49 13.59
N ALA A 244 -2.10 -12.55 12.77
CA ALA A 244 -3.26 -12.71 11.88
C ALA A 244 -4.60 -12.79 12.65
N PRO A 245 -5.67 -12.25 12.08
CA PRO A 245 -5.72 -11.53 10.82
C PRO A 245 -5.21 -10.07 10.96
N PHE A 246 -4.22 -9.71 10.16
CA PHE A 246 -3.51 -8.43 10.27
C PHE A 246 -4.44 -7.21 10.21
N ILE A 247 -5.33 -7.13 9.22
CA ILE A 247 -6.17 -5.94 8.98
C ILE A 247 -7.12 -5.65 10.15
N PRO A 248 -7.94 -6.62 10.64
CA PRO A 248 -8.78 -6.39 11.80
C PRO A 248 -7.99 -6.02 13.05
N THR A 249 -6.81 -6.63 13.26
CA THR A 249 -5.94 -6.34 14.40
C THR A 249 -5.40 -4.92 14.32
N LEU A 250 -4.88 -4.49 13.16
CA LEU A 250 -4.41 -3.12 12.93
C LEU A 250 -5.51 -2.09 13.23
N LYS A 251 -6.71 -2.29 12.71
CA LYS A 251 -7.86 -1.39 12.94
C LYS A 251 -8.29 -1.35 14.41
N ALA A 252 -8.27 -2.49 15.10
CA ALA A 252 -8.57 -2.52 16.52
C ALA A 252 -7.50 -1.81 17.38
N VAL A 253 -6.22 -1.88 16.97
CA VAL A 253 -5.14 -1.13 17.61
C VAL A 253 -5.30 0.36 17.37
N LEU A 254 -5.66 0.80 16.16
CA LEU A 254 -6.03 2.20 15.88
C LEU A 254 -7.18 2.67 16.77
N ALA A 255 -8.23 1.84 16.97
CA ALA A 255 -9.31 2.16 17.88
C ALA A 255 -8.81 2.40 19.31
N ALA A 256 -7.87 1.58 19.79
CA ALA A 256 -7.28 1.74 21.11
C ALA A 256 -6.39 2.99 21.23
N GLN A 257 -5.61 3.30 20.17
CA GLN A 257 -4.72 4.48 20.14
C GLN A 257 -5.50 5.79 20.03
N THR A 258 -6.60 5.81 19.27
CA THR A 258 -7.38 7.03 19.00
C THR A 258 -8.54 7.24 19.95
N GLY A 259 -8.95 6.20 20.68
CA GLY A 259 -10.18 6.20 21.49
C GLY A 259 -11.47 6.10 20.66
N ASP A 260 -11.37 5.94 19.34
CA ASP A 260 -12.51 5.85 18.42
C ASP A 260 -12.83 4.39 18.09
N ALA A 261 -13.92 3.88 18.70
CA ALA A 261 -14.34 2.50 18.52
C ALA A 261 -14.79 2.14 17.09
N ALA A 262 -15.13 3.12 16.26
CA ALA A 262 -15.54 2.91 14.87
C ALA A 262 -14.40 2.30 14.02
N TRP A 263 -13.15 2.52 14.38
CA TRP A 263 -12.02 1.86 13.73
C TRP A 263 -12.07 0.33 13.78
N ARG A 264 -12.85 -0.30 14.68
CA ARG A 264 -13.00 -1.75 14.72
C ARG A 264 -13.90 -2.32 13.63
N ASN A 265 -14.65 -1.47 12.92
CA ASN A 265 -15.56 -1.91 11.86
C ASN A 265 -14.74 -2.43 10.66
N VAL A 266 -15.06 -3.63 10.20
CA VAL A 266 -14.47 -4.31 9.05
C VAL A 266 -15.57 -4.89 8.17
N ARG A 267 -15.28 -5.09 6.89
CA ARG A 267 -16.21 -5.81 6.00
C ARG A 267 -15.99 -7.33 6.07
N ALA A 268 -17.05 -8.09 5.92
CA ALA A 268 -16.94 -9.52 5.67
C ALA A 268 -16.03 -9.79 4.45
N PRO A 269 -15.20 -10.85 4.47
CA PRO A 269 -15.22 -11.97 5.43
C PRO A 269 -14.50 -11.69 6.75
N PHE A 270 -13.92 -10.52 6.94
CA PHE A 270 -13.29 -10.18 8.21
C PHE A 270 -14.31 -10.04 9.33
N ARG A 271 -13.83 -10.27 10.56
CA ARG A 271 -14.55 -9.98 11.81
C ARG A 271 -13.71 -9.04 12.65
N PRO A 272 -14.33 -8.17 13.48
CA PRO A 272 -13.60 -7.31 14.40
C PRO A 272 -12.68 -8.12 15.32
N ALA A 273 -11.46 -7.62 15.56
CA ALA A 273 -10.53 -8.24 16.49
C ALA A 273 -10.90 -7.90 17.95
N ASP A 274 -10.37 -8.71 18.89
CA ASP A 274 -10.59 -8.53 20.33
C ASP A 274 -10.03 -7.18 20.82
N PRO A 275 -10.89 -6.31 21.41
CA PRO A 275 -10.45 -4.99 21.87
C PRO A 275 -9.49 -5.05 23.05
N ALA A 276 -9.58 -6.05 23.93
CA ALA A 276 -8.67 -6.18 25.07
C ALA A 276 -7.26 -6.54 24.61
N ARG A 277 -7.16 -7.41 23.60
CA ARG A 277 -5.88 -7.71 22.94
C ARG A 277 -5.32 -6.48 22.22
N ALA A 278 -6.14 -5.77 21.47
CA ALA A 278 -5.74 -4.56 20.76
C ALA A 278 -5.19 -3.47 21.71
N ALA A 279 -5.79 -3.31 22.87
CA ALA A 279 -5.29 -2.37 23.89
C ALA A 279 -3.89 -2.76 24.42
N ARG A 280 -3.63 -4.07 24.62
CA ARG A 280 -2.28 -4.55 25.01
C ARG A 280 -1.25 -4.29 23.93
N ILE A 281 -1.62 -4.51 22.66
CA ILE A 281 -0.73 -4.22 21.51
C ILE A 281 -0.45 -2.72 21.43
N ALA A 282 -1.47 -1.86 21.54
CA ALA A 282 -1.31 -0.40 21.54
C ALA A 282 -0.33 0.06 22.63
N ALA A 283 -0.43 -0.49 23.84
CA ALA A 283 0.49 -0.19 24.96
C ALA A 283 1.92 -0.65 24.63
N ALA A 284 2.11 -1.83 24.03
CA ALA A 284 3.42 -2.32 23.62
C ALA A 284 4.07 -1.42 22.55
N LEU A 285 3.30 -1.01 21.55
CA LEU A 285 3.77 -0.07 20.51
C LEU A 285 4.15 1.30 21.09
N ALA A 286 3.36 1.83 22.04
CA ALA A 286 3.68 3.08 22.73
C ALA A 286 5.00 2.97 23.53
N ALA A 287 5.27 1.83 24.17
CA ALA A 287 6.52 1.59 24.88
C ALA A 287 7.75 1.59 23.94
N ILE A 288 7.62 1.06 22.70
CA ILE A 288 8.66 1.13 21.66
C ILE A 288 8.92 2.61 21.31
N GLY A 289 7.88 3.39 21.02
CA GLY A 289 7.99 4.80 20.68
C GLY A 289 8.65 5.64 21.80
N SER A 290 8.31 5.36 23.06
CA SER A 290 8.87 6.10 24.21
C SER A 290 10.37 5.83 24.42
N ARG A 291 10.85 4.60 24.20
CA ARG A 291 12.28 4.29 24.27
C ARG A 291 13.09 5.08 23.24
N ARG A 292 12.62 5.13 21.99
CA ARG A 292 13.28 5.86 20.90
C ARG A 292 13.30 7.38 21.08
N ALA A 293 12.31 7.94 21.77
CA ALA A 293 12.30 9.38 22.07
C ALA A 293 13.26 9.77 23.19
N ALA A 294 13.77 8.80 23.96
CA ALA A 294 14.74 8.98 25.04
C ALA A 294 16.22 8.78 24.60
N GLU A 295 16.44 8.21 23.41
CA GLU A 295 17.74 8.04 22.77
C GLU A 295 18.08 9.23 21.84
#